data_91683afad4467b61270d9a63a1e6d4f3
#
_entry.id   91683afad4467b61270d9a63a1e6d4f3
#
_cell.length_a   1.000
_cell.length_b   1.000
_cell.length_c   1.000
_cell.angle_alpha   90.00
_cell.angle_beta   90.00
_cell.angle_gamma   90.00
#
_symmetry.space_group_name_H-M   'P 1'
#
loop_
_entity.id
_entity.type
_entity.pdbx_description
1 polymer ?
#
loop_
_entity_poly.entity_id
_entity_poly.type
_entity_poly.pdbx_seq_one_letter_code
_entity_poly.pdbx_strand_id
1 'polypeptide(L)'
;MSQYVADRQRVDEEKLKKDDEIIQQFGDYTYGWHDSDAAGEAAKRGIDEQVVRDISADKGEPQWMLDMRLRGFKAFLEKPMPDWGVDLSGFNADDFKYYVKPIEKQAKSWEELPDDIRSTYDRLGIPEAEKSRLVSGVAAQYESEVIYNSIQKDLADQGVIFVDTDTAVREYPDLVKKYFGTVVSPEDNKFGALNTAAWSGGSFVYVPKGVHVDIPLQAYFRINTPAMGQFERTLIIADEGSYVHYVEGC
;
A
#
# COMPACT_ATOMS: atom_id res chain seq x y z
N MET A 1 9.87 18.49 -43.49
CA MET A 1 9.51 17.35 -42.62
C MET A 1 8.92 16.26 -43.49
N SER A 2 9.42 15.02 -43.42
CA SER A 2 8.94 13.96 -44.33
C SER A 2 7.53 13.54 -43.95
N GLN A 3 6.74 13.11 -44.93
CA GLN A 3 5.39 12.54 -44.76
C GLN A 3 5.34 11.49 -43.66
N TYR A 4 6.42 10.72 -43.50
CA TYR A 4 6.60 9.69 -42.46
C TYR A 4 6.54 10.23 -41.02
N VAL A 5 7.07 11.44 -40.76
CA VAL A 5 7.04 12.06 -39.42
C VAL A 5 5.64 12.57 -39.11
N ALA A 6 4.94 13.14 -40.11
CA ALA A 6 3.57 13.60 -39.95
C ALA A 6 2.58 12.42 -39.72
N ASP A 7 2.78 11.31 -40.44
CA ASP A 7 1.95 10.12 -40.26
C ASP A 7 2.17 9.45 -38.87
N ARG A 8 3.41 9.45 -38.39
CA ARG A 8 3.72 8.94 -37.05
C ARG A 8 3.11 9.79 -35.93
N GLN A 9 3.20 11.13 -36.04
CA GLN A 9 2.56 12.03 -35.08
C GLN A 9 1.02 11.87 -35.06
N ARG A 10 0.41 11.65 -36.23
CA ARG A 10 -1.05 11.45 -36.33
C ARG A 10 -1.48 10.12 -35.70
N VAL A 11 -0.69 9.06 -35.85
CA VAL A 11 -0.95 7.74 -35.23
C VAL A 11 -0.81 7.84 -33.70
N ASP A 12 0.17 8.59 -33.23
CA ASP A 12 0.39 8.80 -31.78
C ASP A 12 -0.76 9.65 -31.18
N GLU A 13 -1.26 10.67 -31.88
CA GLU A 13 -2.41 11.47 -31.44
C GLU A 13 -3.74 10.68 -31.46
N GLU A 14 -3.96 9.83 -32.45
CA GLU A 14 -5.13 8.96 -32.50
C GLU A 14 -5.10 7.89 -31.42
N LYS A 15 -3.92 7.37 -31.10
CA LYS A 15 -3.71 6.43 -29.99
C LYS A 15 -3.95 7.09 -28.63
N LEU A 16 -3.40 8.28 -28.41
CA LEU A 16 -3.62 9.04 -27.18
C LEU A 16 -5.11 9.37 -26.97
N LYS A 17 -5.83 9.78 -28.02
CA LYS A 17 -7.28 10.00 -27.92
C LYS A 17 -8.05 8.73 -27.58
N LYS A 18 -7.64 7.60 -28.14
CA LYS A 18 -8.28 6.32 -27.87
C LYS A 18 -7.98 5.82 -26.46
N ASP A 19 -6.77 6.06 -25.98
CA ASP A 19 -6.37 5.76 -24.60
C ASP A 19 -7.12 6.69 -23.61
N ASP A 20 -7.31 7.98 -23.95
CA ASP A 20 -8.14 8.91 -23.17
C ASP A 20 -9.63 8.52 -23.15
N GLU A 21 -10.20 8.06 -24.27
CA GLU A 21 -11.57 7.54 -24.32
C GLU A 21 -11.73 6.27 -23.49
N ILE A 22 -10.73 5.39 -23.50
CA ILE A 22 -10.69 4.19 -22.64
C ILE A 22 -10.58 4.60 -21.17
N ILE A 23 -9.70 5.55 -20.84
CA ILE A 23 -9.56 6.07 -19.47
C ILE A 23 -10.84 6.74 -19.00
N GLN A 24 -11.53 7.51 -19.86
CA GLN A 24 -12.83 8.10 -19.54
C GLN A 24 -13.94 7.06 -19.36
N GLN A 25 -13.91 5.94 -20.08
CA GLN A 25 -14.82 4.81 -19.85
C GLN A 25 -14.55 4.09 -18.51
N PHE A 26 -13.30 4.14 -18.01
CA PHE A 26 -12.96 3.68 -16.67
C PHE A 26 -13.21 4.74 -15.58
N GLY A 27 -13.49 6.00 -15.98
CA GLY A 27 -13.67 7.13 -15.07
C GLY A 27 -14.91 7.07 -14.20
N ASP A 28 -15.94 6.34 -14.60
CA ASP A 28 -17.02 5.92 -13.73
C ASP A 28 -16.71 4.52 -13.22
N TYR A 29 -16.03 4.45 -12.08
CA TYR A 29 -15.81 3.20 -11.36
C TYR A 29 -17.12 2.41 -11.30
N THR A 30 -17.21 1.32 -12.05
CA THR A 30 -18.46 0.58 -12.32
C THR A 30 -19.16 0.13 -11.04
N TYR A 31 -18.44 0.08 -9.94
CA TYR A 31 -18.96 -0.25 -8.63
C TYR A 31 -19.37 0.96 -7.80
N GLY A 32 -18.92 2.19 -8.10
CA GLY A 32 -19.40 3.52 -7.68
C GLY A 32 -19.92 3.70 -6.26
N TRP A 33 -19.63 2.79 -5.32
CA TRP A 33 -20.07 2.92 -3.95
C TRP A 33 -19.00 3.54 -3.06
N HIS A 34 -19.43 4.35 -2.13
CA HIS A 34 -18.61 4.92 -1.06
C HIS A 34 -19.14 4.47 0.28
N ASP A 35 -18.22 4.15 1.20
CA ASP A 35 -18.52 3.87 2.58
C ASP A 35 -18.57 5.19 3.38
N SER A 36 -19.01 5.14 4.64
CA SER A 36 -18.96 6.31 5.54
C SER A 36 -17.52 6.80 5.70
N ASP A 37 -17.28 8.12 5.59
CA ASP A 37 -15.95 8.73 5.62
C ASP A 37 -15.69 9.56 6.89
N ALA A 38 -16.31 9.23 8.01
CA ALA A 38 -16.17 10.00 9.23
C ALA A 38 -14.70 10.12 9.71
N ALA A 39 -13.90 9.07 9.59
CA ALA A 39 -12.48 9.09 9.92
C ALA A 39 -11.69 9.95 8.93
N GLY A 40 -11.99 9.84 7.63
CA GLY A 40 -11.37 10.63 6.59
C GLY A 40 -11.71 12.11 6.66
N GLU A 41 -12.94 12.48 7.00
CA GLU A 41 -13.34 13.88 7.17
C GLU A 41 -12.54 14.57 8.28
N ALA A 42 -12.22 13.85 9.37
CA ALA A 42 -11.45 14.37 10.49
C ALA A 42 -9.92 14.43 10.22
N ALA A 43 -9.41 13.73 9.20
CA ALA A 43 -7.99 13.63 8.93
C ALA A 43 -7.40 14.96 8.40
N LYS A 44 -6.23 15.35 8.95
CA LYS A 44 -5.48 16.54 8.55
C LYS A 44 -4.95 16.39 7.12
N ARG A 45 -5.01 17.48 6.34
CA ARG A 45 -4.32 17.61 5.06
C ARG A 45 -2.90 18.11 5.23
N GLY A 46 -2.06 17.77 4.28
CA GLY A 46 -0.65 18.16 4.24
C GLY A 46 0.24 17.26 5.08
N ILE A 47 1.55 17.35 4.81
CA ILE A 47 2.58 16.62 5.54
C ILE A 47 3.59 17.60 6.13
N ASP A 48 3.77 17.50 7.45
CA ASP A 48 4.82 18.20 8.19
C ASP A 48 5.50 17.22 9.17
N GLU A 49 6.52 17.68 9.86
CA GLU A 49 7.24 16.86 10.82
C GLU A 49 6.32 16.34 11.94
N GLN A 50 5.32 17.12 12.34
CA GLN A 50 4.39 16.71 13.39
C GLN A 50 3.50 15.55 12.90
N VAL A 51 2.98 15.61 11.66
CA VAL A 51 2.23 14.50 11.06
C VAL A 51 3.06 13.22 11.03
N VAL A 52 4.35 13.31 10.65
CA VAL A 52 5.26 12.15 10.64
C VAL A 52 5.45 11.55 12.04
N ARG A 53 5.60 12.42 13.07
CA ARG A 53 5.70 11.98 14.46
C ARG A 53 4.41 11.38 15.00
N ASP A 54 3.26 11.95 14.62
CA ASP A 54 1.95 11.47 15.04
C ASP A 54 1.67 10.07 14.46
N ILE A 55 2.00 9.83 13.18
CA ILE A 55 1.92 8.50 12.56
C ILE A 55 2.74 7.48 13.36
N SER A 56 4.01 7.81 13.65
CA SER A 56 4.91 6.91 14.37
C SER A 56 4.43 6.64 15.80
N ALA A 57 3.90 7.65 16.49
CA ALA A 57 3.37 7.53 17.85
C ALA A 57 2.09 6.67 17.87
N ASP A 58 1.16 6.89 16.95
CA ASP A 58 -0.09 6.13 16.86
C ASP A 58 0.16 4.65 16.57
N LYS A 59 1.19 4.34 15.77
CA LYS A 59 1.61 2.97 15.46
C LYS A 59 2.48 2.33 16.54
N GLY A 60 2.87 3.07 17.57
CA GLY A 60 3.74 2.57 18.65
C GLY A 60 5.11 2.13 18.13
N GLU A 61 5.66 2.83 17.16
CA GLU A 61 6.92 2.46 16.53
C GLU A 61 8.13 2.65 17.44
N PRO A 62 9.17 1.80 17.30
CA PRO A 62 10.43 2.02 17.97
C PRO A 62 11.18 3.23 17.42
N GLN A 63 12.03 3.87 18.23
CA GLN A 63 12.76 5.10 17.88
C GLN A 63 13.49 5.01 16.52
N TRP A 64 14.11 3.87 16.20
CA TRP A 64 14.84 3.72 14.93
C TRP A 64 13.95 3.85 13.70
N MET A 65 12.65 3.50 13.78
CA MET A 65 11.70 3.67 12.70
C MET A 65 11.28 5.15 12.58
N LEU A 66 11.02 5.82 13.70
CA LEU A 66 10.81 7.28 13.71
C LEU A 66 11.99 8.03 13.08
N ASP A 67 13.22 7.64 13.44
CA ASP A 67 14.42 8.26 12.87
C ASP A 67 14.50 8.05 11.35
N MET A 68 14.10 6.88 10.85
CA MET A 68 13.99 6.60 9.42
C MET A 68 12.93 7.47 8.75
N ARG A 69 11.74 7.60 9.34
CA ARG A 69 10.68 8.48 8.84
C ARG A 69 11.12 9.93 8.74
N LEU A 70 11.75 10.45 9.78
CA LEU A 70 12.24 11.83 9.81
C LEU A 70 13.35 12.07 8.78
N ARG A 71 14.22 11.08 8.55
CA ARG A 71 15.22 11.12 7.46
C ARG A 71 14.52 11.15 6.09
N GLY A 72 13.49 10.33 5.89
CA GLY A 72 12.66 10.36 4.68
C GLY A 72 11.97 11.71 4.49
N PHE A 73 11.38 12.27 5.53
CA PHE A 73 10.73 13.59 5.47
C PHE A 73 11.72 14.70 5.09
N LYS A 74 12.89 14.72 5.71
CA LYS A 74 13.95 15.66 5.34
C LYS A 74 14.35 15.51 3.86
N ALA A 75 14.58 14.29 3.40
CA ALA A 75 14.90 14.04 2.00
C ALA A 75 13.76 14.46 1.05
N PHE A 76 12.50 14.28 1.44
CA PHE A 76 11.34 14.77 0.69
C PHE A 76 11.36 16.28 0.51
N LEU A 77 11.69 17.04 1.53
CA LEU A 77 11.78 18.50 1.44
C LEU A 77 12.93 18.96 0.54
N GLU A 78 14.08 18.28 0.61
CA GLU A 78 15.30 18.67 -0.10
C GLU A 78 15.34 18.23 -1.57
N LYS A 79 14.69 17.10 -1.91
CA LYS A 79 14.74 16.54 -3.27
C LYS A 79 13.87 17.33 -4.24
N PRO A 80 14.35 17.55 -5.49
CA PRO A 80 13.54 18.14 -6.54
C PRO A 80 12.39 17.20 -6.92
N MET A 81 11.37 17.77 -7.54
CA MET A 81 10.33 16.98 -8.21
C MET A 81 10.97 16.21 -9.37
N PRO A 82 10.59 14.95 -9.61
CA PRO A 82 11.03 14.20 -10.78
C PRO A 82 10.68 14.95 -12.07
N ASP A 83 11.60 14.95 -13.01
CA ASP A 83 11.47 15.56 -14.35
C ASP A 83 11.24 14.55 -15.47
N TRP A 84 11.06 13.28 -15.11
CA TRP A 84 10.74 12.17 -15.98
C TRP A 84 9.31 11.67 -15.76
N GLY A 85 8.68 11.15 -16.81
CA GLY A 85 7.30 10.65 -16.77
C GLY A 85 6.27 11.74 -17.07
N VAL A 86 5.15 11.74 -16.35
CA VAL A 86 4.06 12.71 -16.55
C VAL A 86 4.42 14.08 -15.95
N ASP A 87 3.75 15.13 -16.42
CA ASP A 87 3.87 16.47 -15.84
C ASP A 87 3.30 16.49 -14.41
N LEU A 88 4.18 16.78 -13.45
CA LEU A 88 3.85 16.87 -12.02
C LEU A 88 3.79 18.30 -11.49
N SER A 89 3.78 19.31 -12.38
CA SER A 89 3.75 20.72 -11.97
C SER A 89 2.51 21.10 -11.16
N GLY A 90 1.40 20.36 -11.34
CA GLY A 90 0.17 20.52 -10.56
C GLY A 90 0.15 19.78 -9.22
N PHE A 91 1.18 19.00 -8.88
CA PHE A 91 1.22 18.29 -7.60
C PHE A 91 1.53 19.23 -6.44
N ASN A 92 0.61 19.27 -5.47
CA ASN A 92 0.81 19.97 -4.20
C ASN A 92 0.60 18.99 -3.04
N ALA A 93 1.66 18.74 -2.26
CA ALA A 93 1.63 17.81 -1.14
C ALA A 93 0.62 18.20 -0.04
N ASP A 94 0.28 19.49 0.08
CA ASP A 94 -0.66 19.98 1.09
C ASP A 94 -2.13 19.66 0.76
N ASP A 95 -2.43 19.20 -0.45
CA ASP A 95 -3.79 18.87 -0.87
C ASP A 95 -4.24 17.47 -0.41
N PHE A 96 -3.31 16.63 0.03
CA PHE A 96 -3.57 15.23 0.36
C PHE A 96 -3.60 14.98 1.87
N LYS A 97 -4.37 13.93 2.25
CA LYS A 97 -4.35 13.33 3.59
C LYS A 97 -3.37 12.17 3.57
N TYR A 98 -2.48 12.10 4.55
CA TYR A 98 -1.39 11.12 4.58
C TYR A 98 -1.64 9.95 5.52
N TYR A 99 -2.60 10.11 6.44
CA TYR A 99 -2.94 9.07 7.40
C TYR A 99 -4.41 9.16 7.79
N VAL A 100 -5.14 8.08 7.60
CA VAL A 100 -6.54 7.91 8.01
C VAL A 100 -6.67 6.57 8.71
N LYS A 101 -7.11 6.58 9.95
CA LYS A 101 -7.31 5.38 10.77
C LYS A 101 -8.78 5.01 10.83
N PRO A 102 -9.22 3.99 10.08
CA PRO A 102 -10.64 3.63 10.00
C PRO A 102 -11.13 2.88 11.22
N ILE A 103 -10.25 2.14 11.92
CA ILE A 103 -10.57 1.33 13.10
C ILE A 103 -9.45 1.41 14.14
N GLU A 104 -9.78 1.23 15.41
CA GLU A 104 -8.80 1.31 16.51
C GLU A 104 -7.96 0.04 16.66
N LYS A 105 -8.46 -1.12 16.23
CA LYS A 105 -7.76 -2.40 16.33
C LYS A 105 -8.07 -3.28 15.13
N GLN A 106 -7.05 -4.02 14.68
CA GLN A 106 -7.20 -5.06 13.68
C GLN A 106 -8.20 -6.14 14.12
N ALA A 107 -9.12 -6.51 13.25
CA ALA A 107 -10.08 -7.57 13.50
C ALA A 107 -9.43 -8.96 13.44
N LYS A 108 -9.94 -9.89 14.23
CA LYS A 108 -9.51 -11.29 14.23
C LYS A 108 -10.34 -12.16 13.30
N SER A 109 -11.48 -11.69 12.88
CA SER A 109 -12.34 -12.34 11.91
C SER A 109 -13.10 -11.29 11.08
N TRP A 110 -13.65 -11.70 9.93
CA TRP A 110 -14.43 -10.84 9.06
C TRP A 110 -15.71 -10.30 9.76
N GLU A 111 -16.25 -11.08 10.69
CA GLU A 111 -17.46 -10.73 11.44
C GLU A 111 -17.24 -9.61 12.48
N GLU A 112 -16.00 -9.38 12.88
CA GLU A 112 -15.63 -8.31 13.82
C GLU A 112 -15.45 -6.94 13.14
N LEU A 113 -15.41 -6.91 11.81
CA LEU A 113 -15.30 -5.65 11.07
C LEU A 113 -16.60 -4.85 11.11
N PRO A 114 -16.53 -3.50 11.08
CA PRO A 114 -17.70 -2.65 10.86
C PRO A 114 -18.46 -3.08 9.59
N ASP A 115 -19.80 -2.98 9.63
CA ASP A 115 -20.66 -3.50 8.56
C ASP A 115 -20.40 -2.86 7.20
N ASP A 116 -20.09 -1.58 7.15
CA ASP A 116 -19.73 -0.83 5.96
C ASP A 116 -18.45 -1.38 5.34
N ILE A 117 -17.37 -1.51 6.12
CA ILE A 117 -16.09 -2.07 5.67
C ILE A 117 -16.26 -3.53 5.24
N ARG A 118 -16.94 -4.35 6.06
CA ARG A 118 -17.18 -5.76 5.74
C ARG A 118 -17.92 -5.92 4.43
N SER A 119 -18.97 -5.13 4.19
CA SER A 119 -19.76 -5.19 2.97
C SER A 119 -18.95 -4.93 1.72
N THR A 120 -17.94 -4.10 1.80
CA THR A 120 -16.99 -3.82 0.70
C THR A 120 -16.23 -5.09 0.31
N TYR A 121 -15.62 -5.77 1.29
CA TYR A 121 -14.86 -7.00 1.01
C TYR A 121 -15.73 -8.19 0.64
N ASP A 122 -16.97 -8.28 1.17
CA ASP A 122 -17.95 -9.28 0.76
C ASP A 122 -18.33 -9.13 -0.72
N ARG A 123 -18.53 -7.90 -1.20
CA ARG A 123 -18.82 -7.62 -2.63
C ARG A 123 -17.67 -8.03 -3.54
N LEU A 124 -16.44 -7.93 -3.05
CA LEU A 124 -15.24 -8.36 -3.78
C LEU A 124 -15.02 -9.89 -3.70
N GLY A 125 -15.80 -10.61 -2.89
CA GLY A 125 -15.70 -12.06 -2.74
C GLY A 125 -14.48 -12.54 -1.95
N ILE A 126 -13.78 -11.65 -1.25
CA ILE A 126 -12.51 -11.96 -0.56
C ILE A 126 -12.71 -12.94 0.60
N PRO A 127 -13.70 -12.77 1.50
CA PRO A 127 -13.94 -13.73 2.58
C PRO A 127 -14.29 -15.13 2.07
N GLU A 128 -14.99 -15.23 0.93
CA GLU A 128 -15.33 -16.49 0.32
C GLU A 128 -14.11 -17.23 -0.26
N ALA A 129 -13.19 -16.49 -0.90
CA ALA A 129 -11.93 -17.04 -1.42
C ALA A 129 -11.08 -17.63 -0.28
N GLU A 130 -11.03 -16.97 0.88
CA GLU A 130 -10.33 -17.48 2.06
C GLU A 130 -11.02 -18.74 2.63
N LYS A 131 -12.34 -18.69 2.86
CA LYS A 131 -13.14 -19.84 3.33
C LYS A 131 -13.01 -21.05 2.43
N SER A 132 -12.95 -20.85 1.13
CA SER A 132 -12.78 -21.89 0.11
C SER A 132 -11.32 -22.35 -0.05
N ARG A 133 -10.39 -21.83 0.73
CA ARG A 133 -8.94 -22.11 0.65
C ARG A 133 -8.32 -21.92 -0.73
N LEU A 134 -8.84 -20.95 -1.49
CA LEU A 134 -8.25 -20.53 -2.76
C LEU A 134 -6.99 -19.70 -2.55
N VAL A 135 -6.78 -19.21 -1.34
CA VAL A 135 -5.60 -18.45 -0.88
C VAL A 135 -5.04 -19.08 0.39
N SER A 136 -3.75 -18.95 0.62
CA SER A 136 -3.06 -19.46 1.80
C SER A 136 -2.87 -18.42 2.90
N GLY A 137 -3.18 -17.16 2.61
CA GLY A 137 -3.23 -16.06 3.56
C GLY A 137 -3.87 -14.83 2.91
N VAL A 138 -4.49 -14.00 3.71
CA VAL A 138 -5.16 -12.76 3.30
C VAL A 138 -4.72 -11.61 4.18
N ALA A 139 -4.40 -10.47 3.56
CA ALA A 139 -4.29 -9.18 4.21
C ALA A 139 -5.29 -8.22 3.59
N ALA A 140 -6.09 -7.54 4.39
CA ALA A 140 -7.05 -6.54 3.93
C ALA A 140 -6.70 -5.20 4.58
N GLN A 141 -6.38 -4.21 3.76
CA GLN A 141 -6.10 -2.85 4.18
C GLN A 141 -7.22 -1.92 3.73
N TYR A 142 -7.67 -1.09 4.65
CA TYR A 142 -8.65 -0.04 4.41
C TYR A 142 -8.05 1.29 4.89
N GLU A 143 -7.99 2.27 4.01
CA GLU A 143 -7.27 3.53 4.24
C GLU A 143 -5.79 3.28 4.62
N SER A 144 -5.35 3.77 5.77
CA SER A 144 -3.96 3.65 6.25
C SER A 144 -3.69 2.41 7.11
N GLU A 145 -4.69 1.54 7.34
CA GLU A 145 -4.54 0.44 8.29
C GLU A 145 -4.87 -0.93 7.68
N VAL A 146 -4.06 -1.93 7.99
CA VAL A 146 -4.44 -3.33 7.75
C VAL A 146 -5.47 -3.71 8.81
N ILE A 147 -6.70 -3.94 8.37
CA ILE A 147 -7.87 -4.18 9.22
C ILE A 147 -8.11 -5.65 9.52
N TYR A 148 -7.57 -6.52 8.69
CA TYR A 148 -7.65 -7.98 8.83
C TYR A 148 -6.41 -8.64 8.23
N ASN A 149 -5.88 -9.68 8.89
CA ASN A 149 -4.79 -10.51 8.38
C ASN A 149 -4.95 -11.96 8.84
N SER A 150 -4.66 -12.89 7.96
CA SER A 150 -4.65 -14.32 8.26
C SER A 150 -3.58 -15.06 7.44
N ILE A 151 -3.14 -16.20 7.97
CA ILE A 151 -2.29 -17.18 7.27
C ILE A 151 -2.71 -18.58 7.67
N GLN A 152 -2.66 -19.52 6.73
CA GLN A 152 -2.93 -20.93 7.03
C GLN A 152 -1.91 -21.48 8.02
N LYS A 153 -2.41 -22.26 8.99
CA LYS A 153 -1.61 -22.76 10.12
C LYS A 153 -0.41 -23.61 9.69
N ASP A 154 -0.56 -24.42 8.66
CA ASP A 154 0.50 -25.29 8.13
C ASP A 154 1.67 -24.51 7.54
N LEU A 155 1.44 -23.32 6.99
CA LEU A 155 2.50 -22.41 6.57
C LEU A 155 3.16 -21.70 7.75
N ALA A 156 2.37 -21.26 8.72
CA ALA A 156 2.89 -20.67 9.95
C ALA A 156 3.76 -21.67 10.72
N ASP A 157 3.36 -22.95 10.80
CA ASP A 157 4.12 -24.04 11.43
C ASP A 157 5.46 -24.34 10.69
N GLN A 158 5.57 -24.00 9.41
CA GLN A 158 6.81 -24.05 8.63
C GLN A 158 7.69 -22.80 8.77
N GLY A 159 7.26 -21.83 9.57
CA GLY A 159 7.99 -20.59 9.81
C GLY A 159 7.75 -19.49 8.77
N VAL A 160 6.74 -19.64 7.90
CA VAL A 160 6.30 -18.57 7.01
C VAL A 160 5.65 -17.46 7.84
N ILE A 161 6.07 -16.22 7.63
CA ILE A 161 5.48 -15.05 8.26
C ILE A 161 4.70 -14.29 7.19
N PHE A 162 3.45 -13.99 7.48
CA PHE A 162 2.62 -13.10 6.69
C PHE A 162 1.80 -12.24 7.65
N VAL A 163 2.25 -11.02 7.84
CA VAL A 163 1.63 -10.02 8.72
C VAL A 163 1.64 -8.66 8.04
N ASP A 164 0.96 -7.68 8.61
CA ASP A 164 1.15 -6.29 8.18
C ASP A 164 2.54 -5.78 8.56
N THR A 165 3.04 -4.80 7.81
CA THR A 165 4.40 -4.27 8.03
C THR A 165 4.53 -3.54 9.36
N ASP A 166 3.45 -2.92 9.88
CA ASP A 166 3.45 -2.28 11.20
C ASP A 166 3.67 -3.31 12.33
N THR A 167 3.02 -4.46 12.22
CA THR A 167 3.25 -5.61 13.12
C THR A 167 4.67 -6.16 12.97
N ALA A 168 5.17 -6.27 11.73
CA ALA A 168 6.54 -6.74 11.50
C ALA A 168 7.61 -5.85 12.15
N VAL A 169 7.42 -4.53 12.12
CA VAL A 169 8.32 -3.57 12.79
C VAL A 169 8.44 -3.86 14.30
N ARG A 170 7.35 -4.27 14.93
CA ARG A 170 7.29 -4.54 16.37
C ARG A 170 7.77 -5.96 16.73
N GLU A 171 7.32 -6.96 15.96
CA GLU A 171 7.51 -8.37 16.30
C GLU A 171 8.75 -9.01 15.66
N TYR A 172 9.17 -8.50 14.49
CA TYR A 172 10.32 -9.00 13.72
C TYR A 172 11.35 -7.90 13.39
N PRO A 173 11.75 -7.08 14.39
CA PRO A 173 12.57 -5.87 14.15
C PRO A 173 13.89 -6.15 13.45
N ASP A 174 14.50 -7.31 13.69
CA ASP A 174 15.81 -7.66 13.10
C ASP A 174 15.71 -7.90 11.59
N LEU A 175 14.64 -8.59 11.14
CA LEU A 175 14.38 -8.78 9.71
C LEU A 175 14.04 -7.45 9.04
N VAL A 176 13.17 -6.65 9.68
CA VAL A 176 12.79 -5.36 9.11
C VAL A 176 14.00 -4.43 9.02
N LYS A 177 14.80 -4.28 10.06
CA LYS A 177 16.03 -3.44 10.03
C LYS A 177 17.02 -3.87 8.95
N LYS A 178 17.09 -5.17 8.68
CA LYS A 178 18.04 -5.71 7.69
C LYS A 178 17.64 -5.38 6.25
N TYR A 179 16.34 -5.36 5.95
CA TYR A 179 15.87 -5.33 4.57
C TYR A 179 15.03 -4.10 4.21
N PHE A 180 14.37 -3.47 5.19
CA PHE A 180 13.47 -2.34 4.92
C PHE A 180 14.23 -1.13 4.37
N GLY A 181 13.77 -0.60 3.25
CA GLY A 181 14.38 0.54 2.58
C GLY A 181 15.72 0.23 1.88
N THR A 182 16.08 -1.05 1.69
CA THR A 182 17.32 -1.42 0.99
C THR A 182 17.15 -1.55 -0.51
N VAL A 183 15.95 -1.82 -1.01
CA VAL A 183 15.64 -1.89 -2.44
C VAL A 183 15.25 -0.50 -2.96
N VAL A 184 14.27 0.13 -2.30
CA VAL A 184 13.90 1.53 -2.56
C VAL A 184 14.35 2.35 -1.38
N SER A 185 15.46 3.07 -1.57
CA SER A 185 16.06 3.93 -0.53
C SER A 185 15.19 5.16 -0.26
N PRO A 186 15.13 5.66 1.00
CA PRO A 186 14.54 6.97 1.29
C PRO A 186 15.19 8.10 0.51
N GLU A 187 16.43 7.93 0.05
CA GLU A 187 17.16 8.91 -0.75
C GLU A 187 17.06 8.71 -2.27
N ASP A 188 16.29 7.73 -2.76
CA ASP A 188 16.18 7.43 -4.20
C ASP A 188 15.58 8.64 -4.96
N ASN A 189 14.33 8.97 -4.67
CA ASN A 189 13.64 10.12 -5.28
C ASN A 189 12.67 10.77 -4.30
N LYS A 190 12.06 11.89 -4.71
CA LYS A 190 11.12 12.66 -3.85
C LYS A 190 9.96 11.82 -3.33
N PHE A 191 9.37 10.95 -4.17
CA PHE A 191 8.23 10.12 -3.77
C PHE A 191 8.65 8.90 -2.94
N GLY A 192 9.84 8.32 -3.18
CA GLY A 192 10.42 7.31 -2.29
C GLY A 192 10.72 7.87 -0.90
N ALA A 193 11.16 9.12 -0.84
CA ALA A 193 11.34 9.85 0.42
C ALA A 193 10.01 10.13 1.12
N LEU A 194 8.99 10.61 0.39
CA LEU A 194 7.63 10.84 0.91
C LEU A 194 7.01 9.53 1.44
N ASN A 195 7.09 8.45 0.67
CA ASN A 195 6.62 7.15 1.13
C ASN A 195 7.34 6.71 2.41
N THR A 196 8.66 6.90 2.51
CA THR A 196 9.41 6.58 3.74
C THR A 196 8.93 7.37 4.95
N ALA A 197 8.54 8.64 4.77
CA ALA A 197 8.04 9.48 5.83
C ALA A 197 6.63 9.10 6.31
N ALA A 198 5.73 8.78 5.36
CA ALA A 198 4.29 8.66 5.60
C ALA A 198 3.74 7.23 5.52
N TRP A 199 4.56 6.21 5.22
CA TRP A 199 4.07 4.85 5.02
C TRP A 199 3.25 4.33 6.20
N SER A 200 2.27 3.48 5.88
CA SER A 200 1.35 2.88 6.82
C SER A 200 0.78 1.59 6.23
N GLY A 201 0.74 0.50 7.02
CA GLY A 201 0.27 -0.79 6.54
C GLY A 201 1.21 -1.43 5.51
N GLY A 202 0.62 -2.13 4.55
CA GLY A 202 1.33 -2.99 3.61
C GLY A 202 1.59 -4.38 4.17
N SER A 203 2.21 -5.24 3.38
CA SER A 203 2.42 -6.65 3.70
C SER A 203 3.88 -6.93 4.04
N PHE A 204 4.10 -7.70 5.10
CA PHE A 204 5.39 -8.31 5.40
C PHE A 204 5.32 -9.81 5.19
N VAL A 205 6.13 -10.31 4.27
CA VAL A 205 6.24 -11.74 3.95
C VAL A 205 7.67 -12.21 4.18
N TYR A 206 7.84 -13.27 4.97
CA TYR A 206 9.09 -13.99 5.07
C TYR A 206 8.86 -15.46 4.80
N VAL A 207 9.58 -16.03 3.85
CA VAL A 207 9.54 -17.45 3.53
C VAL A 207 10.91 -18.06 3.79
N PRO A 208 11.01 -19.00 4.77
CA PRO A 208 12.27 -19.63 5.15
C PRO A 208 12.90 -20.43 4.00
N LYS A 209 14.20 -20.68 4.14
CA LYS A 209 14.99 -21.47 3.19
C LYS A 209 14.30 -22.78 2.82
N GLY A 210 14.11 -23.02 1.52
CA GLY A 210 13.56 -24.25 0.96
C GLY A 210 12.05 -24.45 1.17
N VAL A 211 11.34 -23.51 1.79
CA VAL A 211 9.88 -23.57 1.96
C VAL A 211 9.18 -23.07 0.71
N HIS A 212 8.15 -23.78 0.28
CA HIS A 212 7.34 -23.43 -0.89
C HIS A 212 5.91 -23.08 -0.47
N VAL A 213 5.45 -21.89 -0.87
CA VAL A 213 4.09 -21.39 -0.68
C VAL A 213 3.38 -21.45 -2.03
N ASP A 214 2.78 -22.62 -2.34
CA ASP A 214 2.21 -22.92 -3.66
C ASP A 214 0.86 -22.23 -3.88
N ILE A 215 0.04 -22.09 -2.82
CA ILE A 215 -1.24 -21.38 -2.87
C ILE A 215 -0.97 -19.91 -2.58
N PRO A 216 -1.50 -18.95 -3.38
CA PRO A 216 -1.17 -17.54 -3.23
C PRO A 216 -1.46 -16.97 -1.85
N LEU A 217 -0.56 -16.08 -1.39
CA LEU A 217 -0.87 -15.06 -0.41
C LEU A 217 -1.51 -13.87 -1.14
N GLN A 218 -2.55 -13.28 -0.59
CA GLN A 218 -3.24 -12.16 -1.21
C GLN A 218 -3.34 -10.95 -0.27
N ALA A 219 -3.10 -9.76 -0.81
CA ALA A 219 -3.35 -8.50 -0.14
C ALA A 219 -4.30 -7.64 -0.94
N TYR A 220 -5.20 -6.95 -0.25
CA TYR A 220 -6.19 -6.05 -0.84
C TYR A 220 -6.12 -4.69 -0.18
N PHE A 221 -6.02 -3.65 -1.01
CA PHE A 221 -5.92 -2.26 -0.57
C PHE A 221 -7.13 -1.48 -1.04
N ARG A 222 -7.83 -0.84 -0.12
CA ARG A 222 -9.00 -0.01 -0.41
C ARG A 222 -8.76 1.42 0.07
N ILE A 223 -8.93 2.38 -0.83
CA ILE A 223 -9.01 3.80 -0.51
C ILE A 223 -10.46 4.23 -0.73
N ASN A 224 -11.07 4.85 0.28
CA ASN A 224 -12.42 5.38 0.23
C ASN A 224 -12.47 6.90 0.43
N THR A 225 -11.56 7.44 1.24
CA THR A 225 -11.48 8.86 1.59
C THR A 225 -11.02 9.72 0.41
N PRO A 226 -11.75 10.77 0.02
CA PRO A 226 -11.31 11.71 -1.00
C PRO A 226 -9.99 12.39 -0.64
N ALA A 227 -9.11 12.57 -1.63
CA ALA A 227 -7.79 13.15 -1.49
C ALA A 227 -6.89 12.42 -0.48
N MET A 228 -7.13 11.15 -0.25
CA MET A 228 -6.24 10.26 0.53
C MET A 228 -5.09 9.77 -0.34
N GLY A 229 -3.86 9.88 0.17
CA GLY A 229 -2.71 9.16 -0.37
C GLY A 229 -2.53 7.85 0.38
N GLN A 230 -2.43 6.74 -0.35
CA GLN A 230 -2.08 5.44 0.25
C GLN A 230 -0.58 5.21 0.10
N PHE A 231 0.11 4.97 1.21
CA PHE A 231 1.57 4.88 1.29
C PHE A 231 1.98 3.57 1.97
N GLU A 232 1.47 2.44 1.50
CA GLU A 232 1.86 1.14 2.04
C GLU A 232 3.32 0.80 1.76
N ARG A 233 3.87 -0.11 2.58
CA ARG A 233 5.19 -0.72 2.40
C ARG A 233 5.07 -2.24 2.41
N THR A 234 5.12 -2.84 1.26
CA THR A 234 5.21 -4.29 1.10
C THR A 234 6.68 -4.71 1.08
N LEU A 235 7.04 -5.64 1.97
CA LEU A 235 8.37 -6.24 2.06
C LEU A 235 8.27 -7.75 1.98
N ILE A 236 8.76 -8.32 0.88
CA ILE A 236 8.78 -9.77 0.65
C ILE A 236 10.22 -10.26 0.71
N ILE A 237 10.48 -11.21 1.61
CA ILE A 237 11.79 -11.84 1.82
C ILE A 237 11.63 -13.33 1.50
N ALA A 238 12.14 -13.76 0.37
CA ALA A 238 12.24 -15.17 -0.01
C ALA A 238 13.67 -15.64 0.22
N ASP A 239 13.89 -16.56 1.18
CA ASP A 239 15.20 -17.08 1.50
C ASP A 239 15.65 -18.13 0.45
N GLU A 240 16.87 -18.57 0.52
CA GLU A 240 17.49 -19.46 -0.48
C GLU A 240 16.64 -20.70 -0.78
N GLY A 241 16.29 -20.91 -2.06
CA GLY A 241 15.51 -22.06 -2.51
C GLY A 241 14.04 -22.05 -2.06
N SER A 242 13.54 -20.95 -1.51
CA SER A 242 12.12 -20.79 -1.19
C SER A 242 11.32 -20.33 -2.41
N TYR A 243 10.00 -20.47 -2.31
CA TYR A 243 9.05 -20.01 -3.35
C TYR A 243 7.82 -19.39 -2.68
N VAL A 244 7.34 -18.30 -3.26
CA VAL A 244 6.08 -17.66 -2.86
C VAL A 244 5.37 -17.06 -4.07
N HIS A 245 4.05 -17.21 -4.09
CA HIS A 245 3.17 -16.51 -5.00
C HIS A 245 2.38 -15.48 -4.18
N TYR A 246 2.60 -14.21 -4.47
CA TYR A 246 1.95 -13.08 -3.81
C TYR A 246 1.13 -12.29 -4.83
N VAL A 247 -0.12 -12.00 -4.50
CA VAL A 247 -1.06 -11.25 -5.35
C VAL A 247 -1.54 -10.03 -4.59
N GLU A 248 -1.48 -8.90 -5.23
CA GLU A 248 -1.93 -7.62 -4.71
C GLU A 248 -3.08 -7.08 -5.56
N GLY A 249 -4.12 -6.55 -4.92
CA GLY A 249 -5.26 -5.92 -5.56
C GLY A 249 -5.62 -4.59 -4.90
N CYS A 250 -6.05 -3.60 -5.72
CA CYS A 250 -6.51 -2.28 -5.30
C CYS A 250 -7.96 -2.06 -5.73
#